data_7b534f73d5aabd0cdd4f60d20e43cb21
#
_entry.id   7b534f73d5aabd0cdd4f60d20e43cb21
#
_cell.length_a   1.000
_cell.length_b   1.000
_cell.length_c   1.000
_cell.angle_alpha   90.00
_cell.angle_beta   90.00
_cell.angle_gamma   90.00
#
_symmetry.space_group_name_H-M   'P 1'
#
loop_
_entity.id
_entity.type
_entity.pdbx_description
1 polymer ?
#
loop_
_entity_poly.entity_id
_entity_poly.type
_entity_poly.pdbx_seq_one_letter_code
_entity_poly.pdbx_strand_id
1 'polypeptide(L)'
;MSQPVATMTDAPVASNAMSNYIDGHWQAGSGELLVTIDPSTGAQNWASKASNADDVARAVDAARAAFPAWADTALDERVAICARFRDLLKENAELLAATIAEEVGKPLWEARTEAATMANKVDISIQAYGARTGATAAKVADGTAVLRHRPHGVFGVFGPYNFPGHLPNGHIVPALIAGNTIVFKPSEYAPRTAIVTVQLWERAGVPAGVINLVNGGRDTGIALGRSAVDGVLFTGSSQTRVAMHKQLGGQPGKMLALEMGG
;
A
#
# COMPACT_ATOMS: atom_id res chain seq x y z
N MET A 1 -20.75 9.99 31.78
CA MET A 1 -20.61 11.26 31.05
C MET A 1 -19.67 11.01 29.88
N SER A 2 -20.25 10.82 28.68
CA SER A 2 -19.52 10.51 27.46
C SER A 2 -18.96 11.83 26.90
N GLN A 3 -17.66 11.92 26.71
CA GLN A 3 -17.06 13.05 26.00
C GLN A 3 -17.45 12.97 24.52
N PRO A 4 -17.79 14.10 23.88
CA PRO A 4 -18.10 14.13 22.46
C PRO A 4 -16.84 13.82 21.64
N VAL A 5 -16.97 12.88 20.70
CA VAL A 5 -16.00 12.66 19.63
C VAL A 5 -15.86 13.98 18.88
N ALA A 6 -14.66 14.48 18.76
CA ALA A 6 -14.38 15.71 18.03
C ALA A 6 -14.83 15.55 16.58
N THR A 7 -15.92 16.20 16.22
CA THR A 7 -16.37 16.37 14.85
C THR A 7 -15.33 17.21 14.13
N MET A 8 -14.67 16.64 13.15
CA MET A 8 -13.88 17.43 12.19
C MET A 8 -14.86 18.35 11.46
N THR A 9 -14.75 19.64 11.79
CA THR A 9 -15.59 20.72 11.28
C THR A 9 -15.55 20.81 9.75
N ASP A 10 -16.69 21.19 9.16
CA ASP A 10 -16.99 21.54 7.76
C ASP A 10 -16.11 22.69 7.17
N ALA A 11 -14.81 22.54 7.19
CA ALA A 11 -13.94 23.38 6.37
C ALA A 11 -13.83 22.70 4.98
N PRO A 12 -14.04 23.42 3.86
CA PRO A 12 -13.78 22.89 2.53
C PRO A 12 -12.34 22.39 2.50
N VAL A 13 -12.14 21.09 2.26
CA VAL A 13 -10.81 20.50 2.18
C VAL A 13 -10.07 21.24 1.07
N ALA A 14 -9.03 21.98 1.45
CA ALA A 14 -8.27 22.79 0.51
C ALA A 14 -7.79 21.93 -0.65
N SER A 15 -8.01 22.37 -1.88
CA SER A 15 -7.66 21.67 -3.14
C SER A 15 -6.15 21.40 -3.33
N ASN A 16 -5.32 21.72 -2.34
CA ASN A 16 -3.87 21.52 -2.29
C ASN A 16 -3.44 20.59 -1.13
N ALA A 17 -4.31 19.70 -0.68
CA ALA A 17 -3.94 18.73 0.34
C ALA A 17 -2.75 17.88 -0.14
N MET A 18 -1.73 17.75 0.69
CA MET A 18 -0.59 16.85 0.46
C MET A 18 -1.11 15.42 0.55
N SER A 19 -1.28 14.78 -0.60
CA SER A 19 -1.96 13.48 -0.72
C SER A 19 -1.07 12.36 -1.20
N ASN A 20 0.09 12.70 -1.77
CA ASN A 20 1.09 11.75 -2.21
C ASN A 20 2.26 11.74 -1.23
N TYR A 21 2.87 10.57 -1.07
CA TYR A 21 4.07 10.38 -0.26
C TYR A 21 5.16 9.78 -1.15
N ILE A 22 6.18 10.57 -1.46
CA ILE A 22 7.25 10.16 -2.37
C ILE A 22 8.59 10.49 -1.71
N ASP A 23 9.46 9.49 -1.63
CA ASP A 23 10.81 9.63 -1.06
C ASP A 23 10.83 10.26 0.35
N GLY A 24 9.91 9.84 1.21
CA GLY A 24 9.80 10.37 2.57
C GLY A 24 9.13 11.73 2.70
N HIS A 25 8.53 12.28 1.63
CA HIS A 25 7.94 13.61 1.61
C HIS A 25 6.48 13.60 1.17
N TRP A 26 5.63 14.23 1.96
CA TRP A 26 4.24 14.50 1.59
C TRP A 26 4.18 15.65 0.59
N GLN A 27 3.43 15.48 -0.50
CA GLN A 27 3.29 16.47 -1.56
C GLN A 27 1.94 16.37 -2.26
N ALA A 28 1.51 17.42 -2.93
CA ALA A 28 0.35 17.40 -3.80
C ALA A 28 0.68 16.66 -5.11
N GLY A 29 -0.33 16.08 -5.76
CA GLY A 29 -0.19 15.57 -7.12
C GLY A 29 -0.10 16.71 -8.15
N SER A 30 0.38 16.37 -9.35
CA SER A 30 0.53 17.29 -10.48
C SER A 30 -0.53 17.11 -11.57
N GLY A 31 -1.48 16.19 -11.38
CA GLY A 31 -2.57 15.89 -12.30
C GLY A 31 -3.85 16.69 -12.04
N GLU A 32 -4.96 16.15 -12.52
CA GLU A 32 -6.28 16.75 -12.36
C GLU A 32 -6.80 16.65 -10.92
N LEU A 33 -7.82 17.47 -10.61
CA LEU A 33 -8.50 17.42 -9.32
C LEU A 33 -9.25 16.10 -9.17
N LEU A 34 -8.97 15.39 -8.10
CA LEU A 34 -9.69 14.21 -7.66
C LEU A 34 -10.53 14.58 -6.43
N VAL A 35 -11.80 14.27 -6.49
CA VAL A 35 -12.78 14.54 -5.41
C VAL A 35 -13.42 13.23 -5.01
N THR A 36 -13.52 12.98 -3.71
CA THR A 36 -14.32 11.88 -3.17
C THR A 36 -15.52 12.41 -2.39
N ILE A 37 -16.57 11.60 -2.36
CA ILE A 37 -17.80 11.89 -1.66
C ILE A 37 -18.09 10.78 -0.64
N ASP A 38 -18.64 11.14 0.48
CA ASP A 38 -19.24 10.18 1.41
C ASP A 38 -20.50 9.59 0.76
N PRO A 39 -20.52 8.28 0.46
CA PRO A 39 -21.64 7.67 -0.22
C PRO A 39 -22.92 7.62 0.63
N SER A 40 -22.85 7.86 1.94
CA SER A 40 -24.00 7.88 2.83
C SER A 40 -24.72 9.25 2.84
N THR A 41 -23.97 10.33 2.63
CA THR A 41 -24.50 11.71 2.70
C THR A 41 -24.51 12.43 1.36
N GLY A 42 -23.68 11.96 0.40
CA GLY A 42 -23.43 12.65 -0.86
C GLY A 42 -22.54 13.90 -0.73
N ALA A 43 -22.05 14.21 0.46
CA ALA A 43 -21.17 15.34 0.69
C ALA A 43 -19.74 15.04 0.27
N GLN A 44 -19.02 16.07 -0.20
CA GLN A 44 -17.58 15.94 -0.45
C GLN A 44 -16.87 15.68 0.87
N ASN A 45 -16.07 14.61 0.93
CA ASN A 45 -15.28 14.25 2.11
C ASN A 45 -13.77 14.41 1.90
N TRP A 46 -13.30 14.59 0.66
CA TRP A 46 -11.90 14.84 0.35
C TRP A 46 -11.73 15.43 -1.06
N ALA A 47 -10.64 16.20 -1.27
CA ALA A 47 -10.20 16.65 -2.58
C ALA A 47 -8.69 16.91 -2.59
N SER A 48 -8.02 16.50 -3.65
CA SER A 48 -6.63 16.84 -3.95
C SER A 48 -6.32 16.62 -5.43
N LYS A 49 -5.17 17.09 -5.90
CA LYS A 49 -4.70 16.74 -7.24
C LYS A 49 -4.23 15.30 -7.29
N ALA A 50 -4.66 14.57 -8.31
CA ALA A 50 -4.18 13.23 -8.61
C ALA A 50 -2.68 13.25 -9.02
N SER A 51 -2.01 12.11 -8.89
CA SER A 51 -0.68 11.91 -9.45
C SER A 51 -0.78 11.77 -10.98
N ASN A 52 0.03 12.51 -11.70
CA ASN A 52 0.26 12.31 -13.13
C ASN A 52 1.37 11.26 -13.39
N ALA A 53 1.74 11.07 -14.66
CA ALA A 53 2.78 10.10 -15.05
C ALA A 53 4.17 10.45 -14.47
N ASP A 54 4.50 11.74 -14.36
CA ASP A 54 5.79 12.19 -13.81
C ASP A 54 5.86 11.96 -12.29
N ASP A 55 4.75 12.16 -11.57
CA ASP A 55 4.66 11.84 -10.13
C ASP A 55 4.88 10.34 -9.92
N VAL A 56 4.26 9.49 -10.75
CA VAL A 56 4.44 8.04 -10.71
C VAL A 56 5.89 7.65 -11.02
N ALA A 57 6.50 8.26 -12.03
CA ALA A 57 7.90 8.00 -12.37
C ALA A 57 8.82 8.34 -11.19
N ARG A 58 8.66 9.51 -10.56
CA ARG A 58 9.43 9.88 -9.36
C ARG A 58 9.25 8.91 -8.21
N ALA A 59 8.02 8.42 -7.97
CA ALA A 59 7.76 7.43 -6.93
C ALA A 59 8.46 6.09 -7.21
N VAL A 60 8.48 5.64 -8.47
CA VAL A 60 9.18 4.41 -8.88
C VAL A 60 10.70 4.58 -8.78
N ASP A 61 11.23 5.73 -9.17
CA ASP A 61 12.67 6.05 -9.06
C ASP A 61 13.11 6.10 -7.59
N ALA A 62 12.31 6.71 -6.70
CA ALA A 62 12.55 6.72 -5.27
C ALA A 62 12.55 5.30 -4.68
N ALA A 63 11.55 4.47 -5.06
CA ALA A 63 11.50 3.07 -4.63
C ALA A 63 12.70 2.27 -5.14
N ARG A 64 13.14 2.52 -6.37
CA ARG A 64 14.31 1.87 -6.97
C ARG A 64 15.61 2.28 -6.27
N ALA A 65 15.75 3.55 -5.93
CA ALA A 65 16.91 4.06 -5.19
C ALA A 65 17.01 3.48 -3.77
N ALA A 66 15.87 3.35 -3.07
CA ALA A 66 15.81 2.79 -1.72
C ALA A 66 15.99 1.26 -1.67
N PHE A 67 15.70 0.55 -2.77
CA PHE A 67 15.64 -0.91 -2.81
C PHE A 67 16.93 -1.61 -2.34
N PRO A 68 18.15 -1.25 -2.80
CA PRO A 68 19.35 -1.97 -2.40
C PRO A 68 19.58 -1.95 -0.88
N ALA A 69 19.48 -0.77 -0.26
CA ALA A 69 19.66 -0.62 1.18
C ALA A 69 18.58 -1.38 1.97
N TRP A 70 17.31 -1.32 1.53
CA TRP A 70 16.23 -2.04 2.17
C TRP A 70 16.36 -3.57 2.02
N ALA A 71 16.77 -4.04 0.85
CA ALA A 71 17.01 -5.47 0.60
C ALA A 71 18.13 -6.04 1.49
N ASP A 72 19.15 -5.23 1.79
CA ASP A 72 20.27 -5.59 2.66
C ASP A 72 19.99 -5.38 4.16
N THR A 73 18.92 -4.67 4.51
CA THR A 73 18.48 -4.49 5.91
C THR A 73 18.17 -5.86 6.53
N ALA A 74 18.65 -6.08 7.75
CA ALA A 74 18.44 -7.34 8.45
C ALA A 74 16.94 -7.68 8.59
N LEU A 75 16.57 -8.96 8.48
CA LEU A 75 15.18 -9.41 8.60
C LEU A 75 14.54 -8.95 9.91
N ASP A 76 15.26 -9.07 11.03
CA ASP A 76 14.75 -8.70 12.34
C ASP A 76 14.39 -7.20 12.43
N GLU A 77 15.15 -6.35 11.76
CA GLU A 77 14.89 -4.91 11.68
C GLU A 77 13.64 -4.62 10.83
N ARG A 78 13.50 -5.27 9.67
CA ARG A 78 12.29 -5.16 8.85
C ARG A 78 11.05 -5.64 9.61
N VAL A 79 11.16 -6.76 10.32
CA VAL A 79 10.09 -7.30 11.18
C VAL A 79 9.78 -6.33 12.33
N ALA A 80 10.78 -5.71 12.96
CA ALA A 80 10.58 -4.75 14.03
C ALA A 80 9.82 -3.49 13.54
N ILE A 81 10.10 -3.00 12.33
CA ILE A 81 9.35 -1.90 11.71
C ILE A 81 7.88 -2.32 11.47
N CYS A 82 7.65 -3.51 10.90
CA CYS A 82 6.30 -4.04 10.71
C CYS A 82 5.55 -4.23 12.04
N ALA A 83 6.23 -4.65 13.10
CA ALA A 83 5.62 -4.79 14.42
C ALA A 83 5.21 -3.42 15.01
N ARG A 84 6.06 -2.39 14.88
CA ARG A 84 5.67 -1.01 15.27
C ARG A 84 4.47 -0.51 14.47
N PHE A 85 4.42 -0.78 13.17
CA PHE A 85 3.26 -0.45 12.34
C PHE A 85 1.99 -1.16 12.83
N ARG A 86 2.06 -2.45 13.17
CA ARG A 86 0.94 -3.20 13.78
C ARG A 86 0.43 -2.52 15.05
N ASP A 87 1.32 -2.10 15.93
CA ASP A 87 0.94 -1.48 17.19
C ASP A 87 0.31 -0.11 16.95
N LEU A 88 0.82 0.67 16.01
CA LEU A 88 0.21 1.93 15.56
C LEU A 88 -1.17 1.73 14.91
N LEU A 89 -1.38 0.64 14.16
CA LEU A 89 -2.71 0.29 13.65
C LEU A 89 -3.71 0.03 14.77
N LYS A 90 -3.30 -0.68 15.83
CA LYS A 90 -4.14 -0.93 17.02
C LYS A 90 -4.47 0.37 17.75
N GLU A 91 -3.49 1.22 17.98
CA GLU A 91 -3.67 2.53 18.64
C GLU A 91 -4.61 3.47 17.86
N ASN A 92 -4.62 3.39 16.53
CA ASN A 92 -5.41 4.24 15.65
C ASN A 92 -6.62 3.50 15.03
N ALA A 93 -7.07 2.39 15.61
CA ALA A 93 -8.13 1.54 15.05
C ALA A 93 -9.45 2.30 14.81
N GLU A 94 -9.87 3.16 15.75
CA GLU A 94 -11.11 3.96 15.62
C GLU A 94 -10.98 5.03 14.52
N LEU A 95 -9.84 5.70 14.41
CA LEU A 95 -9.56 6.65 13.31
C LEU A 95 -9.65 5.94 11.95
N LEU A 96 -9.02 4.78 11.82
CA LEU A 96 -9.08 3.99 10.59
C LEU A 96 -10.51 3.53 10.29
N ALA A 97 -11.23 3.02 11.28
CA ALA A 97 -12.61 2.56 11.10
C ALA A 97 -13.54 3.71 10.67
N ALA A 98 -13.44 4.88 11.30
CA ALA A 98 -14.22 6.06 10.91
C ALA A 98 -13.87 6.50 9.48
N THR A 99 -12.58 6.59 9.15
CA THR A 99 -12.13 6.97 7.81
C THR A 99 -12.64 6.01 6.73
N ILE A 100 -12.54 4.70 6.96
CA ILE A 100 -13.04 3.67 6.04
C ILE A 100 -14.56 3.80 5.88
N ALA A 101 -15.31 3.93 6.99
CA ALA A 101 -16.77 4.06 6.93
C ALA A 101 -17.20 5.27 6.11
N GLU A 102 -16.58 6.44 6.32
CA GLU A 102 -16.89 7.68 5.59
C GLU A 102 -16.50 7.62 4.11
N GLU A 103 -15.43 6.93 3.74
CA GLU A 103 -14.98 6.87 2.35
C GLU A 103 -15.76 5.89 1.50
N VAL A 104 -16.08 4.71 2.04
CA VAL A 104 -16.67 3.63 1.25
C VAL A 104 -18.09 3.26 1.67
N GLY A 105 -18.65 3.98 2.65
CA GLY A 105 -20.06 3.81 3.08
C GLY A 105 -20.36 2.51 3.80
N LYS A 106 -19.33 1.80 4.30
CA LYS A 106 -19.60 0.57 5.04
C LYS A 106 -20.01 0.86 6.48
N PRO A 107 -20.81 -0.01 7.11
CA PRO A 107 -21.17 0.15 8.52
C PRO A 107 -19.95 0.26 9.42
N LEU A 108 -19.98 1.14 10.41
CA LEU A 108 -18.84 1.38 11.31
C LEU A 108 -18.37 0.11 12.03
N TRP A 109 -19.28 -0.78 12.41
CA TRP A 109 -18.92 -2.05 13.04
C TRP A 109 -18.08 -2.95 12.11
N GLU A 110 -18.37 -2.94 10.80
CA GLU A 110 -17.61 -3.67 9.78
C GLU A 110 -16.28 -3.01 9.52
N ALA A 111 -16.23 -1.68 9.44
CA ALA A 111 -14.98 -0.91 9.32
C ALA A 111 -14.04 -1.15 10.53
N ARG A 112 -14.56 -1.30 11.75
CA ARG A 112 -13.79 -1.72 12.94
C ARG A 112 -13.19 -3.11 12.77
N THR A 113 -13.95 -4.05 12.19
CA THR A 113 -13.45 -5.39 11.88
C THR A 113 -12.30 -5.34 10.86
N GLU A 114 -12.43 -4.48 9.85
CA GLU A 114 -11.37 -4.27 8.85
C GLU A 114 -10.09 -3.69 9.50
N ALA A 115 -10.22 -2.65 10.31
CA ALA A 115 -9.08 -2.05 11.02
C ALA A 115 -8.35 -3.06 11.92
N ALA A 116 -9.09 -3.90 12.66
CA ALA A 116 -8.51 -4.99 13.45
C ALA A 116 -7.80 -6.02 12.57
N THR A 117 -8.36 -6.35 11.42
CA THR A 117 -7.78 -7.29 10.46
C THR A 117 -6.48 -6.75 9.86
N MET A 118 -6.37 -5.43 9.62
CA MET A 118 -5.11 -4.81 9.18
C MET A 118 -3.96 -5.11 10.14
N ALA A 119 -4.19 -4.96 11.46
CA ALA A 119 -3.18 -5.25 12.47
C ALA A 119 -2.84 -6.75 12.54
N ASN A 120 -3.86 -7.62 12.53
CA ASN A 120 -3.66 -9.07 12.59
C ASN A 120 -2.90 -9.60 11.36
N LYS A 121 -3.08 -8.96 10.20
CA LYS A 121 -2.39 -9.33 8.96
C LYS A 121 -0.87 -9.21 9.06
N VAL A 122 -0.37 -8.30 9.89
CA VAL A 122 1.07 -8.15 10.14
C VAL A 122 1.64 -9.42 10.78
N ASP A 123 1.02 -9.90 11.85
CA ASP A 123 1.47 -11.10 12.56
C ASP A 123 1.37 -12.35 11.67
N ILE A 124 0.27 -12.47 10.90
CA ILE A 124 0.09 -13.54 9.91
C ILE A 124 1.21 -13.51 8.87
N SER A 125 1.58 -12.32 8.38
CA SER A 125 2.63 -12.17 7.36
C SER A 125 4.01 -12.53 7.89
N ILE A 126 4.33 -12.15 9.13
CA ILE A 126 5.58 -12.51 9.80
C ILE A 126 5.67 -14.04 9.97
N GLN A 127 4.60 -14.68 10.46
CA GLN A 127 4.55 -16.13 10.61
C GLN A 127 4.66 -16.85 9.26
N ALA A 128 3.94 -16.37 8.23
CA ALA A 128 3.98 -16.93 6.89
C ALA A 128 5.37 -16.82 6.25
N TYR A 129 6.05 -15.69 6.46
CA TYR A 129 7.43 -15.53 5.99
C TYR A 129 8.36 -16.57 6.63
N GLY A 130 8.34 -16.71 7.96
CA GLY A 130 9.15 -17.69 8.68
C GLY A 130 8.87 -19.15 8.27
N ALA A 131 7.59 -19.47 7.98
CA ALA A 131 7.18 -20.82 7.59
C ALA A 131 7.49 -21.18 6.13
N ARG A 132 7.60 -20.20 5.23
CA ARG A 132 7.67 -20.42 3.76
C ARG A 132 8.99 -20.01 3.13
N THR A 133 9.88 -19.38 3.89
CA THR A 133 11.17 -18.89 3.40
C THR A 133 12.30 -19.46 4.25
N GLY A 134 13.48 -18.96 4.04
CA GLY A 134 14.68 -19.38 4.77
C GLY A 134 15.77 -19.81 3.82
N ALA A 135 16.83 -20.42 4.37
CA ALA A 135 17.91 -21.00 3.62
C ALA A 135 17.99 -22.51 3.90
N THR A 136 18.10 -23.31 2.88
CA THR A 136 18.42 -24.73 3.01
C THR A 136 19.77 -25.01 2.38
N ALA A 137 20.56 -25.88 3.02
CA ALA A 137 21.86 -26.29 2.52
C ALA A 137 21.94 -27.82 2.43
N ALA A 138 22.49 -28.32 1.34
CA ALA A 138 22.73 -29.76 1.14
C ALA A 138 24.17 -29.97 0.65
N LYS A 139 24.85 -30.98 1.16
CA LYS A 139 26.15 -31.38 0.65
C LYS A 139 25.99 -32.03 -0.73
N VAL A 140 26.83 -31.63 -1.67
CA VAL A 140 26.96 -32.19 -3.00
C VAL A 140 28.41 -32.64 -3.21
N ALA A 141 28.70 -33.36 -4.29
CA ALA A 141 30.01 -33.98 -4.52
C ALA A 141 31.16 -32.93 -4.40
N ASP A 142 30.97 -31.74 -4.95
CA ASP A 142 32.01 -30.70 -5.04
C ASP A 142 31.75 -29.47 -4.16
N GLY A 143 30.96 -29.62 -3.06
CA GLY A 143 30.71 -28.48 -2.17
C GLY A 143 29.38 -28.53 -1.43
N THR A 144 28.77 -27.37 -1.31
CA THR A 144 27.44 -27.21 -0.65
C THR A 144 26.51 -26.42 -1.55
N ALA A 145 25.36 -27.03 -1.89
CA ALA A 145 24.26 -26.32 -2.56
C ALA A 145 23.45 -25.55 -1.52
N VAL A 146 23.18 -24.29 -1.78
CA VAL A 146 22.39 -23.43 -0.88
C VAL A 146 21.23 -22.81 -1.65
N LEU A 147 19.99 -23.03 -1.15
CA LEU A 147 18.80 -22.33 -1.61
C LEU A 147 18.54 -21.16 -0.67
N ARG A 148 18.35 -19.97 -1.24
CA ARG A 148 18.02 -18.74 -0.49
C ARG A 148 16.92 -17.98 -1.21
N HIS A 149 16.03 -17.33 -0.43
CA HIS A 149 15.06 -16.39 -0.96
C HIS A 149 15.67 -15.00 -1.03
N ARG A 150 15.36 -14.27 -2.09
CA ARG A 150 15.80 -12.88 -2.28
C ARG A 150 14.62 -12.00 -2.67
N PRO A 151 14.61 -10.71 -2.31
CA PRO A 151 13.59 -9.78 -2.80
C PRO A 151 13.68 -9.63 -4.32
N HIS A 152 12.54 -9.34 -4.95
CA HIS A 152 12.44 -9.13 -6.38
C HIS A 152 12.84 -7.72 -6.82
N GLY A 153 12.50 -6.70 -6.01
CA GLY A 153 12.72 -5.31 -6.36
C GLY A 153 11.57 -4.39 -5.94
N VAL A 154 11.10 -3.59 -6.88
CA VAL A 154 10.03 -2.59 -6.71
C VAL A 154 8.69 -3.20 -7.12
N PHE A 155 7.68 -3.13 -6.26
CA PHE A 155 6.32 -3.55 -6.59
C PHE A 155 5.36 -2.37 -6.72
N GLY A 156 4.54 -2.37 -7.77
CA GLY A 156 3.32 -1.58 -7.83
C GLY A 156 2.20 -2.31 -7.09
N VAL A 157 1.65 -1.70 -6.05
CA VAL A 157 0.52 -2.24 -5.27
C VAL A 157 -0.74 -1.47 -5.60
N PHE A 158 -1.79 -2.18 -6.02
CA PHE A 158 -3.10 -1.60 -6.33
C PHE A 158 -4.13 -2.07 -5.32
N GLY A 159 -4.77 -1.12 -4.65
CA GLY A 159 -5.80 -1.37 -3.65
C GLY A 159 -7.22 -1.19 -4.20
N PRO A 160 -8.18 -2.00 -3.75
CA PRO A 160 -9.60 -1.85 -4.08
C PRO A 160 -10.28 -0.85 -3.14
N TYR A 161 -11.54 -0.50 -3.44
CA TYR A 161 -12.33 0.36 -2.56
C TYR A 161 -13.10 -0.41 -1.48
N ASN A 162 -13.46 -1.67 -1.72
CA ASN A 162 -14.33 -2.43 -0.81
C ASN A 162 -13.67 -2.84 0.52
N PHE A 163 -12.35 -3.03 0.51
CA PHE A 163 -11.51 -3.24 1.69
C PHE A 163 -10.22 -2.43 1.53
N PRO A 164 -10.31 -1.09 1.62
CA PRO A 164 -9.23 -0.18 1.23
C PRO A 164 -8.01 -0.25 2.15
N GLY A 165 -8.18 -0.69 3.38
CA GLY A 165 -7.10 -0.90 4.34
C GLY A 165 -6.56 -2.32 4.34
N HIS A 166 -7.43 -3.30 4.49
CA HIS A 166 -7.07 -4.70 4.71
C HIS A 166 -6.38 -5.36 3.50
N LEU A 167 -6.95 -5.23 2.30
CA LEU A 167 -6.43 -5.94 1.12
C LEU A 167 -5.07 -5.40 0.66
N PRO A 168 -4.86 -4.06 0.53
CA PRO A 168 -3.52 -3.55 0.24
C PRO A 168 -2.49 -3.94 1.30
N ASN A 169 -2.87 -3.92 2.57
CA ASN A 169 -2.00 -4.31 3.68
C ASN A 169 -1.54 -5.77 3.56
N GLY A 170 -2.40 -6.64 2.99
CA GLY A 170 -2.07 -8.02 2.68
C GLY A 170 -1.00 -8.19 1.59
N HIS A 171 -0.76 -7.18 0.77
CA HIS A 171 0.33 -7.12 -0.21
C HIS A 171 1.55 -6.37 0.32
N ILE A 172 1.33 -5.23 0.97
CA ILE A 172 2.39 -4.32 1.44
C ILE A 172 3.27 -4.99 2.49
N VAL A 173 2.66 -5.53 3.55
CA VAL A 173 3.41 -6.11 4.69
C VAL A 173 4.33 -7.25 4.25
N PRO A 174 3.86 -8.30 3.55
CA PRO A 174 4.75 -9.39 3.12
C PRO A 174 5.81 -8.92 2.11
N ALA A 175 5.50 -7.96 1.23
CA ALA A 175 6.49 -7.41 0.31
C ALA A 175 7.63 -6.72 1.06
N LEU A 176 7.32 -5.91 2.08
CA LEU A 176 8.31 -5.21 2.90
C LEU A 176 9.13 -6.17 3.76
N ILE A 177 8.50 -7.16 4.40
CA ILE A 177 9.22 -8.20 5.16
C ILE A 177 10.20 -8.93 4.26
N ALA A 178 9.82 -9.24 3.02
CA ALA A 178 10.69 -9.89 2.05
C ALA A 178 11.83 -8.99 1.51
N GLY A 179 11.85 -7.70 1.86
CA GLY A 179 12.90 -6.75 1.44
C GLY A 179 12.62 -6.04 0.13
N ASN A 180 11.38 -6.07 -0.37
CA ASN A 180 10.96 -5.31 -1.54
C ASN A 180 10.55 -3.88 -1.16
N THR A 181 10.62 -2.95 -2.10
CA THR A 181 10.06 -1.61 -1.98
C THR A 181 8.78 -1.49 -2.79
N ILE A 182 7.92 -0.53 -2.46
CA ILE A 182 6.60 -0.42 -3.08
C ILE A 182 6.25 0.99 -3.53
N VAL A 183 5.42 1.06 -4.57
CA VAL A 183 4.62 2.21 -4.96
C VAL A 183 3.16 1.80 -4.83
N PHE A 184 2.47 2.38 -3.85
CA PHE A 184 1.07 2.07 -3.55
C PHE A 184 0.14 3.04 -4.26
N LYS A 185 -0.77 2.51 -5.10
CA LYS A 185 -1.90 3.23 -5.69
C LYS A 185 -3.20 2.66 -5.11
N PRO A 186 -3.86 3.35 -4.19
CA PRO A 186 -5.17 2.95 -3.68
C PRO A 186 -6.26 3.14 -4.74
N SER A 187 -7.46 2.67 -4.44
CA SER A 187 -8.64 3.09 -5.19
C SER A 187 -8.83 4.61 -5.11
N GLU A 188 -9.27 5.22 -6.20
CA GLU A 188 -9.66 6.63 -6.25
C GLU A 188 -10.82 6.99 -5.33
N TYR A 189 -11.55 6.00 -4.85
CA TYR A 189 -12.67 6.17 -3.90
C TYR A 189 -12.23 6.13 -2.43
N ALA A 190 -10.99 5.75 -2.13
CA ALA A 190 -10.50 5.58 -0.76
C ALA A 190 -9.07 6.13 -0.54
N PRO A 191 -8.79 7.38 -0.96
CA PRO A 191 -7.47 7.98 -0.80
C PRO A 191 -7.12 8.29 0.67
N ARG A 192 -8.11 8.66 1.52
CA ARG A 192 -7.87 9.03 2.93
C ARG A 192 -7.39 7.82 3.74
N THR A 193 -7.99 6.65 3.53
CA THR A 193 -7.56 5.40 4.19
C THR A 193 -6.11 5.09 3.85
N ALA A 194 -5.70 5.26 2.60
CA ALA A 194 -4.32 5.08 2.18
C ALA A 194 -3.37 6.10 2.79
N ILE A 195 -3.78 7.39 2.85
CA ILE A 195 -3.00 8.46 3.50
C ILE A 195 -2.75 8.12 4.96
N VAL A 196 -3.81 7.81 5.73
CA VAL A 196 -3.67 7.42 7.15
C VAL A 196 -2.76 6.19 7.29
N THR A 197 -2.93 5.18 6.44
CA THR A 197 -2.09 3.97 6.47
C THR A 197 -0.61 4.30 6.25
N VAL A 198 -0.28 5.15 5.28
CA VAL A 198 1.12 5.53 4.99
C VAL A 198 1.68 6.43 6.09
N GLN A 199 0.89 7.32 6.70
CA GLN A 199 1.31 8.08 7.89
C GLN A 199 1.69 7.17 9.07
N LEU A 200 0.98 6.05 9.24
CA LEU A 200 1.33 5.06 10.26
C LEU A 200 2.62 4.31 9.91
N TRP A 201 2.89 4.02 8.63
CA TRP A 201 4.17 3.48 8.19
C TRP A 201 5.34 4.45 8.41
N GLU A 202 5.16 5.74 8.10
CA GLU A 202 6.14 6.78 8.38
C GLU A 202 6.46 6.84 9.88
N ARG A 203 5.44 6.87 10.75
CA ARG A 203 5.60 6.81 12.21
C ARG A 203 6.24 5.51 12.71
N ALA A 204 6.05 4.39 12.02
CA ALA A 204 6.72 3.13 12.33
C ALA A 204 8.22 3.16 12.02
N GLY A 205 8.69 4.18 11.30
CA GLY A 205 10.09 4.38 10.96
C GLY A 205 10.52 3.62 9.70
N VAL A 206 9.61 3.42 8.74
CA VAL A 206 10.00 2.92 7.42
C VAL A 206 10.91 3.95 6.73
N PRO A 207 12.05 3.55 6.16
CA PRO A 207 12.95 4.49 5.49
C PRO A 207 12.32 5.18 4.28
N ALA A 208 12.78 6.41 3.98
CA ALA A 208 12.36 7.14 2.78
C ALA A 208 12.52 6.29 1.51
N GLY A 209 11.58 6.41 0.58
CA GLY A 209 11.58 5.66 -0.67
C GLY A 209 11.13 4.20 -0.57
N VAL A 210 11.16 3.55 0.60
CA VAL A 210 10.73 2.14 0.76
C VAL A 210 9.24 1.97 0.52
N ILE A 211 8.42 2.93 0.97
CA ILE A 211 7.00 3.04 0.65
C ILE A 211 6.77 4.38 -0.04
N ASN A 212 6.06 4.36 -1.16
CA ASN A 212 5.60 5.55 -1.86
C ASN A 212 4.11 5.44 -2.11
N LEU A 213 3.37 6.55 -2.01
CA LEU A 213 1.93 6.64 -2.24
C LEU A 213 1.64 7.59 -3.39
N VAL A 214 0.89 7.12 -4.38
CA VAL A 214 0.41 7.90 -5.51
C VAL A 214 -1.11 7.80 -5.60
N ASN A 215 -1.81 8.86 -5.22
CA ASN A 215 -3.26 8.91 -5.32
C ASN A 215 -3.69 9.31 -6.72
N GLY A 216 -4.71 8.67 -7.25
CA GLY A 216 -5.24 8.98 -8.58
C GLY A 216 -6.12 7.88 -9.14
N GLY A 217 -6.75 8.18 -10.25
CA GLY A 217 -7.68 7.30 -10.96
C GLY A 217 -6.99 6.38 -11.96
N ARG A 218 -7.70 6.19 -13.07
CA ARG A 218 -7.30 5.27 -14.15
C ARG A 218 -5.94 5.61 -14.76
N ASP A 219 -5.66 6.87 -15.04
CA ASP A 219 -4.44 7.28 -15.74
C ASP A 219 -3.21 7.10 -14.87
N THR A 220 -3.31 7.40 -13.58
CA THR A 220 -2.28 7.07 -12.57
C THR A 220 -2.03 5.57 -12.53
N GLY A 221 -3.10 4.75 -12.57
CA GLY A 221 -3.00 3.30 -12.60
C GLY A 221 -2.31 2.77 -13.87
N ILE A 222 -2.62 3.35 -15.03
CA ILE A 222 -1.97 3.00 -16.32
C ILE A 222 -0.49 3.38 -16.28
N ALA A 223 -0.16 4.57 -15.75
CA ALA A 223 1.23 5.02 -15.61
C ALA A 223 2.04 4.06 -14.73
N LEU A 224 1.51 3.68 -13.56
CA LEU A 224 2.18 2.72 -12.67
C LEU A 224 2.32 1.34 -13.30
N GLY A 225 1.29 0.82 -13.97
CA GLY A 225 1.34 -0.47 -14.65
C GLY A 225 2.36 -0.52 -15.79
N ARG A 226 2.66 0.63 -16.43
CA ARG A 226 3.66 0.77 -17.52
C ARG A 226 5.06 1.08 -17.02
N SER A 227 5.20 1.45 -15.76
CA SER A 227 6.49 1.84 -15.18
C SER A 227 7.47 0.67 -15.04
N ALA A 228 8.72 0.99 -14.68
CA ALA A 228 9.79 0.01 -14.52
C ALA A 228 9.74 -0.70 -13.15
N VAL A 229 8.55 -1.15 -12.72
CA VAL A 229 8.42 -2.02 -11.54
C VAL A 229 8.77 -3.46 -11.87
N ASP A 230 9.25 -4.23 -10.90
CA ASP A 230 9.60 -5.64 -11.04
C ASP A 230 8.40 -6.57 -10.84
N GLY A 231 7.31 -6.04 -10.34
CA GLY A 231 6.05 -6.76 -10.21
C GLY A 231 4.87 -5.88 -9.88
N VAL A 232 3.70 -6.46 -10.02
CA VAL A 232 2.41 -5.83 -9.71
C VAL A 232 1.61 -6.76 -8.81
N LEU A 233 1.15 -6.21 -7.69
CA LEU A 233 0.23 -6.84 -6.75
C LEU A 233 -1.10 -6.09 -6.83
N PHE A 234 -2.10 -6.74 -7.40
CA PHE A 234 -3.37 -6.11 -7.73
C PHE A 234 -4.54 -6.79 -7.02
N THR A 235 -5.37 -6.00 -6.38
CA THR A 235 -6.71 -6.42 -5.95
C THR A 235 -7.73 -5.45 -6.54
N GLY A 236 -8.75 -5.97 -7.24
CA GLY A 236 -9.76 -5.14 -7.88
C GLY A 236 -10.61 -5.87 -8.91
N SER A 237 -11.15 -5.13 -9.89
CA SER A 237 -12.09 -5.66 -10.87
C SER A 237 -11.45 -6.63 -11.86
N SER A 238 -12.22 -7.62 -12.30
CA SER A 238 -11.83 -8.57 -13.35
C SER A 238 -11.48 -7.87 -14.66
N GLN A 239 -12.15 -6.77 -15.00
CA GLN A 239 -11.85 -6.00 -16.22
C GLN A 239 -10.45 -5.39 -16.18
N THR A 240 -10.07 -4.75 -15.07
CA THR A 240 -8.73 -4.17 -14.89
C THR A 240 -7.66 -5.25 -14.90
N ARG A 241 -7.95 -6.42 -14.27
CA ARG A 241 -7.06 -7.58 -14.31
C ARG A 241 -6.72 -8.02 -15.73
N VAL A 242 -7.75 -8.20 -16.57
CA VAL A 242 -7.55 -8.63 -17.96
C VAL A 242 -6.68 -7.62 -18.71
N ALA A 243 -6.88 -6.31 -18.49
CA ALA A 243 -6.05 -5.28 -19.08
C ALA A 243 -4.58 -5.37 -18.62
N MET A 244 -4.34 -5.53 -17.30
CA MET A 244 -3.00 -5.70 -16.74
C MET A 244 -2.32 -6.98 -17.23
N HIS A 245 -3.04 -8.09 -17.27
CA HIS A 245 -2.50 -9.36 -17.78
C HIS A 245 -2.07 -9.23 -19.24
N LYS A 246 -2.88 -8.60 -20.09
CA LYS A 246 -2.52 -8.33 -21.49
C LYS A 246 -1.31 -7.41 -21.61
N GLN A 247 -1.22 -6.39 -20.77
CA GLN A 247 -0.12 -5.42 -20.78
C GLN A 247 1.21 -6.05 -20.34
N LEU A 248 1.19 -6.96 -19.36
CA LEU A 248 2.38 -7.56 -18.76
C LEU A 248 2.72 -8.94 -19.32
N GLY A 249 1.82 -9.56 -20.08
CA GLY A 249 1.95 -10.93 -20.57
C GLY A 249 3.15 -11.21 -21.48
N GLY A 250 3.83 -10.19 -22.00
CA GLY A 250 5.07 -10.31 -22.76
C GLY A 250 6.34 -10.00 -21.94
N GLN A 251 6.24 -9.85 -20.62
CA GLN A 251 7.33 -9.41 -19.75
C GLN A 251 7.63 -10.47 -18.66
N PRO A 252 8.32 -11.59 -19.02
CA PRO A 252 8.50 -12.73 -18.11
C PRO A 252 9.32 -12.41 -16.86
N GLY A 253 10.07 -11.30 -16.85
CA GLY A 253 10.81 -10.83 -15.68
C GLY A 253 9.96 -10.14 -14.63
N LYS A 254 8.68 -9.83 -14.93
CA LYS A 254 7.78 -9.16 -13.99
C LYS A 254 6.85 -10.15 -13.28
N MET A 255 6.81 -10.07 -11.95
CA MET A 255 5.82 -10.82 -11.18
C MET A 255 4.44 -10.18 -11.32
N LEU A 256 3.41 -10.99 -11.45
CA LEU A 256 2.02 -10.54 -11.48
C LEU A 256 1.18 -11.39 -10.53
N ALA A 257 0.73 -10.78 -9.43
CA ALA A 257 -0.21 -11.37 -8.50
C ALA A 257 -1.55 -10.63 -8.58
N LEU A 258 -2.61 -11.35 -8.88
CA LEU A 258 -3.93 -10.80 -9.18
C LEU A 258 -4.97 -11.45 -8.27
N GLU A 259 -5.55 -10.63 -7.39
CA GLU A 259 -6.67 -11.00 -6.52
C GLU A 259 -7.96 -10.36 -7.04
N MET A 260 -9.02 -11.15 -7.09
CA MET A 260 -10.30 -10.72 -7.62
C MET A 260 -11.44 -11.27 -6.81
N GLY A 261 -12.56 -10.54 -6.83
CA GLY A 261 -13.84 -11.11 -6.43
C GLY A 261 -14.28 -12.20 -7.41
N GLY A 262 -14.86 -13.26 -6.88
CA GLY A 262 -15.45 -14.35 -7.65
C GLY A 262 -16.77 -13.92 -8.33
#